data_6935b0e2088702e81f99622bd0de9003
#
_entry.id   6935b0e2088702e81f99622bd0de9003
#
_cell.length_a   1.000
_cell.length_b   1.000
_cell.length_c   1.000
_cell.angle_alpha   90.00
_cell.angle_beta   90.00
_cell.angle_gamma   90.00
#
_symmetry.space_group_name_H-M   'P 1'
#
loop_
_entity.id
_entity.type
_entity.pdbx_description
1 polymer ?
#
loop_
_entity_poly.entity_id
_entity_poly.type
_entity_poly.pdbx_seq_one_letter_code
_entity_poly.pdbx_strand_id
1 'polypeptide(L)'
;MSDRMNRILPYAALAAAAVLVVLLAMQKRGLIQEIEKTRYDLRQARTEPIRGQYFPAFTAATLDGRQTTIGELPAPGKQVLLMYTTTCPYCLSSIPAWKQLTASVDTMRSVQTTVYGVSLDSLDVTRQYIARHQLPYPTLRFPTEKLQRIYRAGTVPLTLVLDEQGRAIYSRVGELRSQAAIDSVMAAVRWVPPPPAPDSTRPAQRPATQATGR
;
A
#
# COMPACT_ATOMS: atom_id res chain seq x y z
N MET A 1 -45.92 -58.84 -5.08
CA MET A 1 -45.05 -57.70 -5.50
C MET A 1 -44.83 -56.68 -4.38
N SER A 2 -45.61 -56.65 -3.33
CA SER A 2 -45.59 -55.66 -2.23
C SER A 2 -44.35 -55.77 -1.28
N ASP A 3 -43.90 -56.99 -0.99
CA ASP A 3 -42.82 -57.21 0.04
C ASP A 3 -41.41 -56.79 -0.37
N ARG A 4 -41.11 -56.87 -1.66
CA ARG A 4 -39.79 -56.39 -2.17
C ARG A 4 -39.69 -54.86 -2.17
N MET A 5 -40.79 -54.19 -2.45
CA MET A 5 -40.86 -52.73 -2.49
C MET A 5 -40.70 -52.13 -1.08
N ASN A 6 -41.23 -52.79 -0.06
CA ASN A 6 -41.14 -52.36 1.33
C ASN A 6 -39.71 -52.50 1.92
N ARG A 7 -38.90 -53.40 1.37
CA ARG A 7 -37.47 -53.55 1.78
C ARG A 7 -36.53 -52.58 1.07
N ILE A 8 -36.89 -52.08 -0.12
CA ILE A 8 -36.02 -51.16 -0.90
C ILE A 8 -36.24 -49.72 -0.46
N LEU A 9 -37.44 -49.36 -0.02
CA LEU A 9 -37.81 -48.00 0.38
C LEU A 9 -36.86 -47.37 1.46
N PRO A 10 -36.51 -48.08 2.54
CA PRO A 10 -35.61 -47.49 3.57
C PRO A 10 -34.17 -47.27 3.04
N TYR A 11 -33.70 -48.12 2.15
CA TYR A 11 -32.35 -47.94 1.56
C TYR A 11 -32.31 -46.76 0.56
N ALA A 12 -33.38 -46.58 -0.22
CA ALA A 12 -33.52 -45.43 -1.09
C ALA A 12 -33.60 -44.11 -0.31
N ALA A 13 -34.34 -44.10 0.80
CA ALA A 13 -34.42 -42.93 1.70
C ALA A 13 -33.06 -42.60 2.33
N LEU A 14 -32.30 -43.62 2.74
CA LEU A 14 -30.97 -43.47 3.33
C LEU A 14 -29.94 -42.95 2.32
N ALA A 15 -30.03 -43.45 1.08
CA ALA A 15 -29.21 -42.97 -0.03
C ALA A 15 -29.51 -41.50 -0.38
N ALA A 16 -30.81 -41.13 -0.44
CA ALA A 16 -31.22 -39.74 -0.68
C ALA A 16 -30.74 -38.79 0.45
N ALA A 17 -30.87 -39.24 1.71
CA ALA A 17 -30.35 -38.46 2.85
C ALA A 17 -28.82 -38.28 2.80
N ALA A 18 -28.09 -39.33 2.44
CA ALA A 18 -26.61 -39.23 2.28
C ALA A 18 -26.22 -38.24 1.18
N VAL A 19 -26.91 -38.28 0.03
CA VAL A 19 -26.67 -37.31 -1.06
C VAL A 19 -26.98 -35.90 -0.61
N LEU A 20 -28.07 -35.68 0.12
CA LEU A 20 -28.43 -34.35 0.63
C LEU A 20 -27.38 -33.81 1.61
N VAL A 21 -26.87 -34.64 2.51
CA VAL A 21 -25.81 -34.27 3.45
C VAL A 21 -24.53 -33.87 2.71
N VAL A 22 -24.15 -34.60 1.68
CA VAL A 22 -22.98 -34.28 0.84
C VAL A 22 -23.17 -32.93 0.13
N LEU A 23 -24.34 -32.70 -0.48
CA LEU A 23 -24.66 -31.44 -1.16
C LEU A 23 -24.65 -30.26 -0.19
N LEU A 24 -25.23 -30.40 1.00
CA LEU A 24 -25.19 -29.37 2.04
C LEU A 24 -23.77 -29.11 2.54
N ALA A 25 -22.94 -30.15 2.69
CA ALA A 25 -21.54 -30.01 3.07
C ALA A 25 -20.73 -29.27 2.00
N MET A 26 -20.98 -29.51 0.73
CA MET A 26 -20.33 -28.80 -0.38
C MET A 26 -20.76 -27.34 -0.44
N GLN A 27 -22.05 -27.03 -0.28
CA GLN A 27 -22.55 -25.65 -0.21
C GLN A 27 -21.95 -24.90 0.99
N LYS A 28 -21.92 -25.53 2.17
CA LYS A 28 -21.31 -24.94 3.36
C LYS A 28 -19.83 -24.58 3.16
N ARG A 29 -19.06 -25.45 2.49
CA ARG A 29 -17.64 -25.17 2.16
C ARG A 29 -17.50 -23.98 1.23
N GLY A 30 -18.33 -23.87 0.20
CA GLY A 30 -18.32 -22.72 -0.71
C GLY A 30 -18.60 -21.41 0.01
N LEU A 31 -19.62 -21.38 0.88
CA LEU A 31 -19.98 -20.19 1.66
C LEU A 31 -18.86 -19.76 2.64
N ILE A 32 -18.22 -20.72 3.29
CA ILE A 32 -17.11 -20.45 4.22
C ILE A 32 -15.94 -19.81 3.46
N GLN A 33 -15.58 -20.34 2.29
CA GLN A 33 -14.50 -19.78 1.47
C GLN A 33 -14.81 -18.35 1.00
N GLU A 34 -16.05 -18.08 0.63
CA GLU A 34 -16.51 -16.75 0.22
C GLU A 34 -16.47 -15.74 1.38
N ILE A 35 -16.90 -16.16 2.57
CA ILE A 35 -16.83 -15.34 3.79
C ILE A 35 -15.37 -15.05 4.17
N GLU A 36 -14.48 -16.04 4.11
CA GLU A 36 -13.07 -15.86 4.41
C GLU A 36 -12.39 -14.92 3.41
N LYS A 37 -12.69 -15.08 2.11
CA LYS A 37 -12.20 -14.16 1.07
C LYS A 37 -12.71 -12.74 1.32
N THR A 38 -13.99 -12.55 1.56
CA THR A 38 -14.58 -11.23 1.84
C THR A 38 -13.98 -10.59 3.10
N ARG A 39 -13.75 -11.38 4.16
CA ARG A 39 -13.08 -10.91 5.38
C ARG A 39 -11.63 -10.51 5.12
N TYR A 40 -10.91 -11.27 4.30
CA TYR A 40 -9.55 -10.95 3.89
C TYR A 40 -9.52 -9.64 3.11
N ASP A 41 -10.37 -9.49 2.09
CA ASP A 41 -10.48 -8.28 1.27
C ASP A 41 -10.85 -7.05 2.10
N LEU A 42 -11.78 -7.18 3.05
CA LEU A 42 -12.14 -6.11 3.99
C LEU A 42 -11.00 -5.72 4.94
N ARG A 43 -10.23 -6.71 5.43
CA ARG A 43 -9.05 -6.42 6.26
C ARG A 43 -8.00 -5.68 5.44
N GLN A 44 -7.73 -6.12 4.23
CA GLN A 44 -6.77 -5.49 3.34
C GLN A 44 -7.21 -4.06 2.99
N ALA A 45 -8.47 -3.84 2.63
CA ALA A 45 -9.01 -2.51 2.36
C ALA A 45 -8.93 -1.56 3.57
N ARG A 46 -9.01 -2.08 4.80
CA ARG A 46 -8.86 -1.28 6.03
C ARG A 46 -7.42 -0.98 6.40
N THR A 47 -6.48 -1.83 6.02
CA THR A 47 -5.06 -1.71 6.39
C THR A 47 -4.23 -1.01 5.32
N GLU A 48 -4.66 -1.06 4.05
CA GLU A 48 -3.94 -0.40 2.97
C GLU A 48 -4.35 1.07 2.84
N PRO A 49 -3.39 2.01 2.72
CA PRO A 49 -3.68 3.40 2.39
C PRO A 49 -4.44 3.52 1.07
N ILE A 50 -5.43 4.40 1.03
CA ILE A 50 -6.26 4.60 -0.16
C ILE A 50 -5.57 5.63 -1.07
N ARG A 51 -5.55 5.38 -2.37
CA ARG A 51 -5.05 6.34 -3.37
C ARG A 51 -5.80 7.68 -3.25
N GLY A 52 -5.07 8.79 -3.20
CA GLY A 52 -5.61 10.13 -2.94
C GLY A 52 -5.76 10.48 -1.45
N GLN A 53 -5.54 9.52 -0.54
CA GLN A 53 -5.55 9.80 0.89
C GLN A 53 -4.42 10.75 1.25
N TYR A 54 -4.75 11.80 1.99
CA TYR A 54 -3.78 12.76 2.54
C TYR A 54 -3.14 12.20 3.82
N PHE A 55 -1.83 12.39 3.93
CA PHE A 55 -1.03 12.08 5.10
C PHE A 55 -0.40 13.35 5.67
N PRO A 56 -0.62 13.64 6.96
CA PRO A 56 -0.07 14.84 7.58
C PRO A 56 1.46 14.78 7.58
N ALA A 57 2.08 15.92 7.30
CA ALA A 57 3.52 16.04 7.36
C ALA A 57 4.04 15.82 8.79
N PHE A 58 5.21 15.22 8.90
CA PHE A 58 5.96 15.14 10.14
C PHE A 58 7.46 15.21 9.86
N THR A 59 8.20 15.74 10.83
CA THR A 59 9.66 15.76 10.79
C THR A 59 10.22 14.66 11.70
N ALA A 60 11.20 13.95 11.20
CA ALA A 60 11.92 12.92 11.95
C ALA A 60 13.42 12.95 11.61
N ALA A 61 14.22 12.52 12.56
CA ALA A 61 15.64 12.25 12.31
C ALA A 61 15.78 10.89 11.62
N THR A 62 16.56 10.84 10.56
CA THR A 62 17.07 9.59 9.99
C THR A 62 18.12 8.98 10.91
N LEU A 63 18.42 7.70 10.74
CA LEU A 63 19.39 7.00 11.59
C LEU A 63 20.83 7.55 11.49
N ASP A 64 21.14 8.28 10.41
CA ASP A 64 22.39 9.02 10.23
C ASP A 64 22.35 10.45 10.80
N GLY A 65 21.27 10.81 11.50
CA GLY A 65 21.11 12.08 12.22
C GLY A 65 20.56 13.24 11.40
N ARG A 66 20.29 13.07 10.11
CA ARG A 66 19.71 14.13 9.27
C ARG A 66 18.22 14.30 9.57
N GLN A 67 17.79 15.56 9.70
CA GLN A 67 16.35 15.87 9.78
C GLN A 67 15.72 15.80 8.40
N THR A 68 14.58 15.18 8.32
CA THR A 68 13.80 15.09 7.08
C THR A 68 12.31 15.25 7.36
N THR A 69 11.59 15.79 6.39
CA THR A 69 10.13 15.92 6.43
C THR A 69 9.50 14.86 5.53
N ILE A 70 8.56 14.11 6.07
CA ILE A 70 7.73 13.14 5.36
C ILE A 70 6.33 13.71 5.23
N GLY A 71 5.68 13.49 4.09
CA GLY A 71 4.37 14.03 3.76
C GLY A 71 4.47 15.24 2.84
N GLU A 72 3.76 16.31 3.17
CA GLU A 72 3.80 17.56 2.38
C GLU A 72 5.22 18.14 2.30
N LEU A 73 5.65 18.48 1.09
CA LEU A 73 6.98 19.01 0.79
C LEU A 73 6.90 20.49 0.40
N PRO A 74 7.89 21.30 0.76
CA PRO A 74 7.96 22.72 0.37
C PRO A 74 8.29 22.93 -1.11
N ALA A 75 8.76 21.89 -1.80
CA ALA A 75 9.16 21.92 -3.21
C ALA A 75 8.62 20.69 -3.95
N PRO A 76 8.45 20.76 -5.30
CA PRO A 76 8.03 19.61 -6.08
C PRO A 76 8.91 18.38 -5.83
N GLY A 77 8.30 17.25 -5.59
CA GLY A 77 9.01 16.01 -5.34
C GLY A 77 8.08 14.90 -4.87
N LYS A 78 8.60 13.69 -4.82
CA LYS A 78 7.86 12.52 -4.35
C LYS A 78 8.65 11.78 -3.30
N GLN A 79 7.95 11.04 -2.47
CA GLN A 79 8.55 10.22 -1.43
C GLN A 79 8.06 8.79 -1.56
N VAL A 80 8.98 7.85 -1.62
CA VAL A 80 8.68 6.41 -1.55
C VAL A 80 9.01 5.95 -0.14
N LEU A 81 8.01 5.49 0.59
CA LEU A 81 8.15 4.98 1.95
C LEU A 81 8.09 3.47 1.94
N LEU A 82 9.15 2.82 2.39
CA LEU A 82 9.28 1.37 2.54
C LEU A 82 9.17 1.04 4.03
N MET A 83 7.96 0.67 4.48
CA MET A 83 7.69 0.42 5.89
C MET A 83 7.89 -1.06 6.21
N TYR A 84 8.63 -1.35 7.29
CA TYR A 84 9.03 -2.71 7.63
C TYR A 84 9.29 -2.92 9.12
N THR A 85 9.34 -4.21 9.51
CA THR A 85 9.97 -4.67 10.74
C THR A 85 11.14 -5.59 10.41
N THR A 86 12.11 -5.64 11.30
CA THR A 86 13.34 -6.43 11.11
C THR A 86 13.12 -7.93 11.25
N THR A 87 12.01 -8.32 11.87
CA THR A 87 11.63 -9.73 12.08
C THR A 87 10.65 -10.28 11.04
N CYS A 88 10.15 -9.42 10.14
CA CYS A 88 9.18 -9.81 9.12
C CYS A 88 9.84 -10.57 7.96
N PRO A 89 9.50 -11.85 7.71
CA PRO A 89 10.10 -12.63 6.63
C PRO A 89 9.76 -12.07 5.24
N TYR A 90 8.58 -11.50 5.07
CA TYR A 90 8.15 -10.86 3.82
C TYR A 90 8.86 -9.53 3.56
N CYS A 91 9.29 -8.82 4.61
CA CYS A 91 10.15 -7.66 4.49
C CYS A 91 11.54 -8.07 4.02
N LEU A 92 12.09 -9.12 4.62
CA LEU A 92 13.39 -9.67 4.23
C LEU A 92 13.44 -10.08 2.76
N SER A 93 12.40 -10.78 2.29
CA SER A 93 12.30 -11.21 0.89
C SER A 93 12.07 -10.06 -0.10
N SER A 94 11.60 -8.90 0.36
CA SER A 94 11.43 -7.70 -0.47
C SER A 94 12.72 -6.89 -0.66
N ILE A 95 13.78 -7.15 0.11
CA ILE A 95 15.03 -6.36 0.08
C ILE A 95 15.65 -6.26 -1.32
N PRO A 96 15.78 -7.34 -2.11
CA PRO A 96 16.36 -7.22 -3.46
C PRO A 96 15.57 -6.24 -4.34
N ALA A 97 14.23 -6.31 -4.29
CA ALA A 97 13.37 -5.42 -5.06
C ALA A 97 13.44 -3.97 -4.54
N TRP A 98 13.57 -3.74 -3.24
CA TRP A 98 13.75 -2.41 -2.67
C TRP A 98 15.09 -1.78 -3.08
N LYS A 99 16.16 -2.55 -3.13
CA LYS A 99 17.46 -2.09 -3.64
C LYS A 99 17.37 -1.72 -5.12
N GLN A 100 16.74 -2.56 -5.93
CA GLN A 100 16.52 -2.29 -7.35
C GLN A 100 15.66 -1.04 -7.56
N LEU A 101 14.57 -0.90 -6.80
CA LEU A 101 13.71 0.28 -6.83
C LEU A 101 14.48 1.55 -6.50
N THR A 102 15.28 1.54 -5.42
CA THR A 102 16.09 2.68 -5.02
C THR A 102 17.08 3.06 -6.13
N ALA A 103 17.83 2.11 -6.66
CA ALA A 103 18.74 2.36 -7.77
C ALA A 103 18.04 2.93 -9.02
N SER A 104 16.82 2.44 -9.32
CA SER A 104 16.01 2.95 -10.42
C SER A 104 15.53 4.38 -10.18
N VAL A 105 15.16 4.72 -8.94
CA VAL A 105 14.77 6.09 -8.56
C VAL A 105 15.96 7.03 -8.64
N ASP A 106 17.13 6.64 -8.15
CA ASP A 106 18.35 7.46 -8.14
C ASP A 106 18.86 7.80 -9.56
N THR A 107 18.53 6.96 -10.56
CA THR A 107 18.86 7.22 -11.98
C THR A 107 17.91 8.21 -12.64
N MET A 108 16.75 8.49 -12.04
CA MET A 108 15.75 9.40 -12.59
C MET A 108 16.08 10.86 -12.30
N ARG A 109 16.63 11.57 -13.30
CA ARG A 109 16.97 12.99 -13.18
C ARG A 109 15.78 13.95 -13.32
N SER A 110 14.66 13.49 -13.84
CA SER A 110 13.51 14.33 -14.21
C SER A 110 12.50 14.56 -13.10
N VAL A 111 12.52 13.74 -12.04
CA VAL A 111 11.59 13.84 -10.91
C VAL A 111 12.37 13.75 -9.62
N GLN A 112 12.32 14.79 -8.80
CA GLN A 112 12.87 14.72 -7.45
C GLN A 112 12.08 13.68 -6.65
N THR A 113 12.68 12.53 -6.41
CA THR A 113 12.06 11.46 -5.65
C THR A 113 13.08 10.91 -4.65
N THR A 114 12.67 10.77 -3.42
CA THR A 114 13.51 10.18 -2.38
C THR A 114 12.88 8.92 -1.84
N VAL A 115 13.67 7.86 -1.71
CA VAL A 115 13.26 6.61 -1.07
C VAL A 115 13.66 6.65 0.40
N TYR A 116 12.73 6.35 1.29
CA TYR A 116 12.95 6.25 2.73
C TYR A 116 12.55 4.87 3.23
N GLY A 117 13.39 4.26 4.06
CA GLY A 117 12.98 3.18 4.94
C GLY A 117 12.27 3.73 6.17
N VAL A 118 11.17 3.11 6.56
CA VAL A 118 10.48 3.45 7.81
C VAL A 118 10.40 2.18 8.67
N SER A 119 11.27 2.09 9.65
CA SER A 119 11.28 0.96 10.57
C SER A 119 10.29 1.15 11.71
N LEU A 120 9.62 0.07 12.09
CA LEU A 120 8.71 0.05 13.24
C LEU A 120 9.38 -0.50 14.51
N ASP A 121 10.64 -0.94 14.40
CA ASP A 121 11.42 -1.48 15.50
C ASP A 121 12.26 -0.43 16.23
N SER A 122 12.98 -0.84 17.27
CA SER A 122 13.92 0.04 17.99
C SER A 122 15.08 0.48 17.09
N LEU A 123 15.70 1.62 17.43
CA LEU A 123 16.80 2.19 16.64
C LEU A 123 17.99 1.24 16.51
N ASP A 124 18.34 0.55 17.59
CA ASP A 124 19.53 -0.31 17.61
C ASP A 124 19.36 -1.55 16.77
N VAL A 125 18.18 -2.20 16.87
CA VAL A 125 17.84 -3.35 16.02
C VAL A 125 17.79 -2.93 14.55
N THR A 126 17.22 -1.76 14.27
CA THR A 126 17.14 -1.21 12.91
C THR A 126 18.52 -0.91 12.33
N ARG A 127 19.45 -0.31 13.10
CA ARG A 127 20.83 -0.06 12.67
C ARG A 127 21.56 -1.35 12.28
N GLN A 128 21.45 -2.38 13.12
CA GLN A 128 22.04 -3.69 12.84
C GLN A 128 21.44 -4.33 11.56
N TYR A 129 20.13 -4.21 11.38
CA TYR A 129 19.45 -4.73 10.21
C TYR A 129 19.90 -4.02 8.92
N ILE A 130 19.97 -2.69 8.91
CA ILE A 130 20.45 -1.90 7.78
C ILE A 130 21.89 -2.26 7.42
N ALA A 131 22.78 -2.34 8.42
CA ALA A 131 24.17 -2.70 8.20
C ALA A 131 24.31 -4.13 7.62
N ARG A 132 23.58 -5.11 8.21
CA ARG A 132 23.59 -6.50 7.75
C ARG A 132 23.12 -6.64 6.31
N HIS A 133 22.08 -5.95 5.93
CA HIS A 133 21.47 -6.07 4.62
C HIS A 133 21.91 -4.99 3.63
N GLN A 134 22.79 -4.06 4.04
CA GLN A 134 23.32 -2.98 3.20
C GLN A 134 22.19 -2.21 2.48
N LEU A 135 21.20 -1.72 3.25
CA LEU A 135 20.07 -0.98 2.68
C LEU A 135 20.53 0.40 2.21
N PRO A 136 20.31 0.78 0.93
CA PRO A 136 20.94 1.96 0.32
C PRO A 136 20.17 3.28 0.56
N TYR A 137 19.09 3.26 1.32
CA TYR A 137 18.22 4.41 1.54
C TYR A 137 18.25 4.88 3.00
N PRO A 138 18.09 6.19 3.25
CA PRO A 138 17.95 6.72 4.60
C PRO A 138 16.74 6.10 5.29
N THR A 139 16.91 5.74 6.55
CA THR A 139 15.85 5.12 7.34
C THR A 139 15.52 5.97 8.56
N LEU A 140 14.25 6.05 8.87
CA LEU A 140 13.69 6.77 10.00
C LEU A 140 12.67 5.90 10.77
N ARG A 141 12.17 6.43 11.87
CA ARG A 141 11.04 5.88 12.62
C ARG A 141 9.93 6.92 12.74
N PHE A 142 8.70 6.48 12.91
CA PHE A 142 7.63 7.39 13.27
C PHE A 142 7.90 8.00 14.66
N PRO A 143 7.79 9.33 14.79
CA PRO A 143 7.96 10.01 16.08
C PRO A 143 6.94 9.55 17.12
N THR A 144 5.75 9.13 16.70
CA THR A 144 4.67 8.69 17.57
C THR A 144 3.89 7.52 16.98
N GLU A 145 3.32 6.68 17.84
CA GLU A 145 2.40 5.61 17.43
C GLU A 145 1.14 6.15 16.73
N LYS A 146 0.72 7.36 17.06
CA LYS A 146 -0.42 8.02 16.40
C LYS A 146 -0.13 8.20 14.91
N LEU A 147 1.08 8.67 14.53
CA LEU A 147 1.49 8.79 13.14
C LEU A 147 1.60 7.42 12.46
N GLN A 148 2.16 6.42 13.14
CA GLN A 148 2.19 5.06 12.62
C GLN A 148 0.79 4.56 12.24
N ARG A 149 -0.22 4.79 13.09
CA ARG A 149 -1.62 4.43 12.82
C ARG A 149 -2.22 5.25 11.67
N ILE A 150 -1.95 6.56 11.60
CA ILE A 150 -2.41 7.43 10.51
C ILE A 150 -1.86 6.95 9.16
N TYR A 151 -0.58 6.59 9.12
CA TYR A 151 0.09 6.05 7.93
C TYR A 151 -0.26 4.58 7.66
N ARG A 152 -1.14 3.98 8.47
CA ARG A 152 -1.59 2.59 8.37
C ARG A 152 -0.44 1.57 8.35
N ALA A 153 0.65 1.90 9.02
CA ALA A 153 1.86 1.07 9.09
C ALA A 153 1.73 -0.15 10.04
N GLY A 154 0.52 -0.59 10.35
CA GLY A 154 0.26 -1.77 11.17
C GLY A 154 0.45 -3.10 10.44
N THR A 155 0.48 -3.09 9.13
CA THR A 155 0.73 -4.28 8.29
C THR A 155 1.93 -4.02 7.39
N VAL A 156 2.95 -4.86 7.51
CA VAL A 156 4.19 -4.73 6.75
C VAL A 156 4.52 -6.01 5.98
N PRO A 157 5.28 -5.93 4.87
CA PRO A 157 5.81 -4.71 4.28
C PRO A 157 4.72 -3.84 3.66
N LEU A 158 4.87 -2.52 3.78
CA LEU A 158 4.02 -1.55 3.12
C LEU A 158 4.89 -0.62 2.26
N THR A 159 4.58 -0.55 0.97
CA THR A 159 5.17 0.42 0.04
C THR A 159 4.15 1.52 -0.22
N LEU A 160 4.50 2.76 0.08
CA LEU A 160 3.66 3.94 -0.09
C LEU A 160 4.42 4.99 -0.90
N VAL A 161 3.78 5.56 -1.93
CA VAL A 161 4.34 6.70 -2.67
C VAL A 161 3.46 7.91 -2.42
N LEU A 162 4.08 8.98 -1.94
CA LEU A 162 3.43 10.27 -1.70
C LEU A 162 3.88 11.28 -2.76
N ASP A 163 2.95 12.14 -3.17
CA ASP A 163 3.25 13.35 -3.93
C ASP A 163 3.72 14.49 -3.00
N GLU A 164 4.04 15.65 -3.59
CA GLU A 164 4.49 16.83 -2.86
C GLU A 164 3.44 17.42 -1.92
N GLN A 165 2.15 17.12 -2.13
CA GLN A 165 1.06 17.52 -1.24
C GLN A 165 0.80 16.51 -0.12
N GLY A 166 1.59 15.46 -0.01
CA GLY A 166 1.41 14.41 0.99
C GLY A 166 0.25 13.46 0.70
N ARG A 167 -0.20 13.36 -0.55
CA ARG A 167 -1.26 12.44 -0.96
C ARG A 167 -0.67 11.12 -1.45
N ALA A 168 -1.28 10.01 -1.06
CA ALA A 168 -0.91 8.71 -1.58
C ALA A 168 -1.25 8.61 -3.07
N ILE A 169 -0.25 8.45 -3.92
CA ILE A 169 -0.43 8.15 -5.36
C ILE A 169 -0.29 6.66 -5.65
N TYR A 170 0.32 5.92 -4.74
CA TYR A 170 0.44 4.47 -4.79
C TYR A 170 0.52 3.91 -3.37
N SER A 171 -0.10 2.77 -3.14
CA SER A 171 0.14 1.96 -1.96
C SER A 171 0.09 0.48 -2.29
N ARG A 172 0.82 -0.32 -1.54
CA ARG A 172 0.81 -1.77 -1.61
C ARG A 172 1.20 -2.37 -0.28
N VAL A 173 0.31 -3.12 0.31
CA VAL A 173 0.60 -4.01 1.43
C VAL A 173 1.08 -5.34 0.87
N GLY A 174 2.08 -5.91 1.51
CA GLY A 174 2.67 -7.19 1.12
C GLY A 174 3.96 -7.05 0.33
N GLU A 175 4.48 -8.18 0.01
CA GLU A 175 5.80 -8.38 -0.54
C GLU A 175 6.00 -7.75 -1.92
N LEU A 176 7.16 -7.14 -2.13
CA LEU A 176 7.58 -6.61 -3.42
C LEU A 176 8.67 -7.55 -4.00
N ARG A 177 8.29 -8.45 -4.90
CA ARG A 177 9.20 -9.45 -5.49
C ARG A 177 9.31 -9.41 -7.00
N SER A 178 8.20 -9.13 -7.68
CA SER A 178 8.14 -9.23 -9.14
C SER A 178 8.57 -7.93 -9.79
N GLN A 179 9.15 -8.03 -11.00
CA GLN A 179 9.45 -6.85 -11.81
C GLN A 179 8.19 -6.01 -12.07
N ALA A 180 7.05 -6.64 -12.34
CA ALA A 180 5.78 -5.94 -12.54
C ALA A 180 5.35 -5.11 -11.31
N ALA A 181 5.67 -5.58 -10.09
CA ALA A 181 5.40 -4.82 -8.87
C ALA A 181 6.32 -3.59 -8.76
N ILE A 182 7.61 -3.74 -9.09
CA ILE A 182 8.56 -2.62 -9.14
C ILE A 182 8.11 -1.62 -10.21
N ASP A 183 7.74 -2.08 -11.40
CA ASP A 183 7.28 -1.24 -12.50
C ASP A 183 6.02 -0.44 -12.12
N SER A 184 5.13 -1.03 -11.32
CA SER A 184 3.93 -0.34 -10.81
C SER A 184 4.29 0.81 -9.86
N VAL A 185 5.28 0.62 -8.97
CA VAL A 185 5.81 1.70 -8.12
C VAL A 185 6.46 2.78 -8.98
N MET A 186 7.29 2.37 -9.95
CA MET A 186 7.99 3.29 -10.86
C MET A 186 7.02 4.08 -11.74
N ALA A 187 5.91 3.47 -12.17
CA ALA A 187 4.84 4.16 -12.89
C ALA A 187 4.20 5.26 -12.02
N ALA A 188 3.96 4.99 -10.74
CA ALA A 188 3.46 5.99 -9.80
C ALA A 188 4.48 7.12 -9.56
N VAL A 189 5.76 6.78 -9.44
CA VAL A 189 6.84 7.78 -9.31
C VAL A 189 6.91 8.69 -10.54
N ARG A 190 6.72 8.17 -11.74
CA ARG A 190 6.73 8.94 -13.01
C ARG A 190 5.42 9.69 -13.26
N TRP A 191 4.34 9.30 -12.61
CA TRP A 191 3.03 9.90 -12.85
C TRP A 191 3.04 11.39 -12.47
N VAL A 192 2.63 12.25 -13.41
CA VAL A 192 2.44 13.68 -13.21
C VAL A 192 0.94 13.93 -13.14
N PRO A 193 0.41 14.58 -12.10
CA PRO A 193 -1.01 14.92 -12.05
C PRO A 193 -1.37 15.81 -13.25
N PRO A 194 -2.54 15.61 -13.86
CA PRO A 194 -3.01 16.54 -14.88
C PRO A 194 -3.15 17.94 -14.25
N PRO A 195 -2.91 19.00 -15.03
CA PRO A 195 -3.09 20.36 -14.54
C PRO A 195 -4.52 20.49 -14.00
N PRO A 196 -4.73 21.27 -12.93
CA PRO A 196 -6.06 21.52 -12.40
C PRO A 196 -6.94 22.06 -13.53
N ALA A 197 -8.18 21.55 -13.63
CA ALA A 197 -9.14 22.06 -14.58
C ALA A 197 -9.26 23.57 -14.41
N PRO A 198 -9.35 24.36 -15.49
CA PRO A 198 -9.51 25.79 -15.39
C PRO A 198 -10.72 26.06 -14.52
N ASP A 199 -10.53 26.90 -13.50
CA ASP A 199 -11.57 27.26 -12.54
C ASP A 199 -12.70 27.97 -13.29
N SER A 200 -13.74 27.23 -13.64
CA SER A 200 -14.91 27.74 -14.33
C SER A 200 -15.72 28.77 -13.52
N THR A 201 -15.36 28.94 -12.24
CA THR A 201 -16.00 29.92 -11.34
C THR A 201 -15.26 31.26 -11.29
N ARG A 202 -14.07 31.34 -11.91
CA ARG A 202 -13.32 32.61 -11.95
C ARG A 202 -13.87 33.47 -13.09
N PRO A 203 -14.53 34.59 -12.82
CA PRO A 203 -15.00 35.49 -13.87
C PRO A 203 -13.80 35.95 -14.71
N ALA A 204 -13.93 35.85 -16.05
CA ALA A 204 -12.92 36.29 -16.97
C ALA A 204 -12.41 37.67 -16.59
N GLN A 205 -11.14 37.78 -16.21
CA GLN A 205 -10.52 39.10 -15.96
C GLN A 205 -10.61 39.89 -17.28
N ARG A 206 -11.49 40.92 -17.28
CA ARG A 206 -11.54 41.87 -18.38
C ARG A 206 -10.15 42.46 -18.58
N PRO A 207 -9.63 42.48 -19.85
CA PRO A 207 -8.36 43.14 -20.10
C PRO A 207 -8.53 44.63 -19.68
N ALA A 208 -7.58 45.08 -18.85
CA ALA A 208 -7.50 46.48 -18.46
C ALA A 208 -7.37 47.33 -19.75
N THR A 209 -8.40 48.10 -20.04
CA THR A 209 -8.38 49.08 -21.14
C THR A 209 -7.28 50.09 -20.81
N GLN A 210 -6.19 50.05 -21.60
CA GLN A 210 -5.15 51.06 -21.52
C GLN A 210 -5.82 52.39 -21.93
N ALA A 211 -6.03 53.25 -20.94
CA ALA A 211 -6.42 54.63 -21.20
C ALA A 211 -5.21 55.36 -21.82
N THR A 212 -5.22 55.50 -23.13
CA THR A 212 -4.35 56.43 -23.84
C THR A 212 -4.81 57.84 -23.46
N GLY A 213 -4.14 58.46 -22.48
CA GLY A 213 -4.26 59.90 -22.22
C GLY A 213 -3.46 60.70 -23.24
N ARG A 214 -4.17 61.61 -23.86
CA ARG A 214 -3.58 62.75 -24.59
C ARG A 214 -3.10 63.81 -23.62
#